data_8532c5c5dbdfabb53b50057c2534ec41
#
_entry.id   8532c5c5dbdfabb53b50057c2534ec41
#
_cell.length_a   1.000
_cell.length_b   1.000
_cell.length_c   1.000
_cell.angle_alpha   90.00
_cell.angle_beta   90.00
_cell.angle_gamma   90.00
#
_symmetry.space_group_name_H-M   'P 1'
#
loop_
_entity.id
_entity.type
_entity.pdbx_description
1 polymer ?
#
loop_
_entity_poly.entity_id
_entity_poly.type
_entity_poly.pdbx_seq_one_letter_code
_entity_poly.pdbx_strand_id
1 'polypeptide(L)'
;MHKTIEIFLFIDALGWKIVNDHDFLPELLPYRKKIDMQFGYSSSAIPTILSGKTPAEHGHLGLFRFAPEATPFSGLSRLAWLFKPEKFWNRGRVRHHLSKLLKKLYGFTGYFQLYRMPLWKLKYVDYCEKQDLFIAHGMNDIANLHDSLSKIKVDFHIADWHLNDQENYLAAEKAIENGKKFLFVYTASLDGLLHDKINDPAAIKTKLNEIKLQIESLFRKAGEYAENVHFTVISDHGMTPLTGTVDIMSKLEQSNLVFGKDYGACYDSTMARFYYLNEKAQALIPEILKEFPGHFLSMDDEIKYGIYRNDRAFGDAIFLLDAGIQIIPSDMGGKPLNGMHGFAPENEHSYASLLANYAVPESVKHVADYFNLMIESAQKL
;
A
#
# COMPACT_ATOMS: atom_id res chain seq x y z
N MET A 1 -18.74 -26.58 -18.20
CA MET A 1 -18.72 -25.12 -18.43
C MET A 1 -19.43 -24.47 -17.27
N HIS A 2 -18.81 -23.48 -16.62
CA HIS A 2 -19.45 -22.74 -15.54
C HIS A 2 -20.48 -21.77 -16.12
N LYS A 3 -21.47 -21.35 -15.30
CA LYS A 3 -22.40 -20.31 -15.72
C LYS A 3 -21.70 -18.95 -15.75
N THR A 4 -20.93 -18.66 -14.72
CA THR A 4 -20.20 -17.38 -14.59
C THR A 4 -18.84 -17.60 -13.92
N ILE A 5 -17.83 -16.84 -14.34
CA ILE A 5 -16.56 -16.65 -13.65
C ILE A 5 -16.43 -15.16 -13.30
N GLU A 6 -16.07 -14.86 -12.03
CA GLU A 6 -15.81 -13.53 -11.53
C GLU A 6 -14.30 -13.32 -11.39
N ILE A 7 -13.74 -12.32 -12.06
CA ILE A 7 -12.31 -11.99 -11.99
C ILE A 7 -12.15 -10.55 -11.51
N PHE A 8 -11.47 -10.39 -10.39
CA PHE A 8 -10.98 -9.11 -9.89
C PHE A 8 -9.47 -9.06 -10.08
N LEU A 9 -9.01 -8.21 -10.98
CA LEU A 9 -7.60 -7.96 -11.21
C LEU A 9 -7.20 -6.66 -10.51
N PHE A 10 -6.41 -6.78 -9.48
CA PHE A 10 -5.81 -5.64 -8.80
C PHE A 10 -4.49 -5.27 -9.46
N ILE A 11 -4.42 -4.07 -10.00
CA ILE A 11 -3.21 -3.49 -10.60
C ILE A 11 -2.77 -2.33 -9.73
N ASP A 12 -1.68 -2.53 -8.98
CA ASP A 12 -1.09 -1.51 -8.08
C ASP A 12 -0.73 -0.25 -8.86
N ALA A 13 -1.16 0.90 -8.33
CA ALA A 13 -0.95 2.24 -8.91
C ALA A 13 -1.59 2.51 -10.29
N LEU A 14 -2.55 1.69 -10.77
CA LEU A 14 -3.31 2.02 -11.97
C LEU A 14 -4.34 3.12 -11.66
N GLY A 15 -3.86 4.32 -11.36
CA GLY A 15 -4.69 5.45 -10.97
C GLY A 15 -5.58 5.98 -12.10
N TRP A 16 -6.64 6.68 -11.68
CA TRP A 16 -7.63 7.25 -12.59
C TRP A 16 -7.03 8.14 -13.69
N LYS A 17 -6.02 8.94 -13.33
CA LYS A 17 -5.35 9.82 -14.31
C LYS A 17 -4.63 9.02 -15.40
N ILE A 18 -3.94 7.94 -15.02
CA ILE A 18 -3.25 7.07 -16.00
C ILE A 18 -4.27 6.40 -16.92
N VAL A 19 -5.37 5.89 -16.37
CA VAL A 19 -6.46 5.28 -17.17
C VAL A 19 -6.99 6.25 -18.22
N ASN A 20 -7.23 7.51 -17.85
CA ASN A 20 -7.77 8.51 -18.75
C ASN A 20 -6.73 9.01 -19.76
N ASP A 21 -5.52 9.34 -19.33
CA ASP A 21 -4.48 9.88 -20.20
C ASP A 21 -4.06 8.91 -21.30
N HIS A 22 -4.22 7.60 -21.06
CA HIS A 22 -3.87 6.53 -22.00
C HIS A 22 -5.07 5.80 -22.63
N ASP A 23 -6.29 6.22 -22.31
CA ASP A 23 -7.54 5.56 -22.76
C ASP A 23 -7.47 4.02 -22.64
N PHE A 24 -7.16 3.55 -21.43
CA PHE A 24 -6.82 2.16 -21.17
C PHE A 24 -8.05 1.24 -21.27
N LEU A 25 -8.05 0.30 -22.24
CA LEU A 25 -9.04 -0.77 -22.45
C LEU A 25 -10.53 -0.32 -22.56
N PRO A 26 -10.88 0.74 -23.32
CA PRO A 26 -12.25 1.26 -23.35
C PRO A 26 -13.27 0.29 -23.94
N GLU A 27 -12.86 -0.54 -24.91
CA GLU A 27 -13.75 -1.48 -25.60
C GLU A 27 -14.03 -2.73 -24.74
N LEU A 28 -13.03 -3.25 -24.03
CA LEU A 28 -13.16 -4.45 -23.20
C LEU A 28 -13.82 -4.12 -21.85
N LEU A 29 -13.49 -2.94 -21.26
CA LEU A 29 -13.92 -2.52 -19.93
C LEU A 29 -14.59 -1.13 -20.02
N PRO A 30 -15.82 -1.04 -20.60
CA PRO A 30 -16.46 0.24 -20.85
C PRO A 30 -17.01 0.94 -19.60
N TYR A 31 -17.27 0.20 -18.52
CA TYR A 31 -17.71 0.77 -17.25
C TYR A 31 -16.51 1.21 -16.43
N ARG A 32 -16.36 2.52 -16.27
CA ARG A 32 -15.18 3.15 -15.66
C ARG A 32 -15.58 4.06 -14.54
N LYS A 33 -14.91 4.01 -13.41
CA LYS A 33 -15.15 4.87 -12.26
C LYS A 33 -13.85 5.42 -11.69
N LYS A 34 -13.86 6.71 -11.38
CA LYS A 34 -12.89 7.34 -10.49
C LYS A 34 -13.25 6.94 -9.07
N ILE A 35 -12.28 6.42 -8.33
CA ILE A 35 -12.49 5.86 -6.99
C ILE A 35 -11.59 6.60 -6.00
N ASP A 36 -12.14 6.95 -4.85
CA ASP A 36 -11.38 7.57 -3.77
C ASP A 36 -10.43 6.53 -3.16
N MET A 37 -9.14 6.91 -3.04
CA MET A 37 -8.14 6.05 -2.45
C MET A 37 -8.19 6.05 -0.92
N GLN A 38 -7.67 5.01 -0.28
CA GLN A 38 -7.40 5.02 1.15
C GLN A 38 -6.16 5.87 1.44
N PHE A 39 -6.26 6.86 2.34
CA PHE A 39 -5.10 7.65 2.76
C PHE A 39 -3.96 6.75 3.28
N GLY A 40 -2.76 7.06 2.85
CA GLY A 40 -1.52 6.33 3.16
C GLY A 40 -0.90 5.70 1.91
N TYR A 41 -0.40 4.50 2.03
CA TYR A 41 0.33 3.75 0.99
C TYR A 41 -0.38 2.43 0.69
N SER A 42 0.14 1.62 -0.23
CA SER A 42 -0.36 0.26 -0.47
C SER A 42 -0.45 -0.56 0.82
N SER A 43 0.43 -0.30 1.80
CA SER A 43 0.38 -0.91 3.14
C SER A 43 -0.87 -0.54 3.97
N SER A 44 -1.60 0.52 3.61
CA SER A 44 -2.92 0.84 4.17
C SER A 44 -4.06 0.47 3.23
N ALA A 45 -3.88 0.64 1.92
CA ALA A 45 -4.90 0.41 0.93
C ALA A 45 -5.19 -1.08 0.71
N ILE A 46 -4.16 -1.93 0.63
CA ILE A 46 -4.34 -3.39 0.45
C ILE A 46 -5.18 -4.00 1.59
N PRO A 47 -4.87 -3.81 2.89
CA PRO A 47 -5.74 -4.33 3.94
C PRO A 47 -7.15 -3.71 3.92
N THR A 48 -7.30 -2.44 3.51
CA THR A 48 -8.62 -1.83 3.30
C THR A 48 -9.41 -2.54 2.19
N ILE A 49 -8.79 -2.81 1.03
CA ILE A 49 -9.41 -3.55 -0.10
C ILE A 49 -9.78 -4.98 0.32
N LEU A 50 -8.90 -5.65 1.06
CA LEU A 50 -9.08 -7.05 1.45
C LEU A 50 -10.06 -7.26 2.61
N SER A 51 -10.48 -6.19 3.32
CA SER A 51 -11.37 -6.31 4.49
C SER A 51 -12.58 -5.40 4.47
N GLY A 52 -12.59 -4.35 3.63
CA GLY A 52 -13.60 -3.29 3.67
C GLY A 52 -13.51 -2.42 4.93
N LYS A 53 -12.39 -2.50 5.68
CA LYS A 53 -12.15 -1.78 6.93
C LYS A 53 -11.17 -0.64 6.74
N THR A 54 -11.28 0.39 7.56
CA THR A 54 -10.36 1.53 7.55
C THR A 54 -9.06 1.23 8.30
N PRO A 55 -7.99 2.00 8.09
CA PRO A 55 -6.76 1.89 8.89
C PRO A 55 -7.00 1.99 10.40
N ALA A 56 -7.94 2.82 10.84
CA ALA A 56 -8.31 2.92 12.26
C ALA A 56 -8.83 1.59 12.82
N GLU A 57 -9.51 0.79 11.99
CA GLU A 57 -10.04 -0.52 12.37
C GLU A 57 -9.00 -1.63 12.23
N HIS A 58 -8.30 -1.74 11.08
CA HIS A 58 -7.36 -2.84 10.84
C HIS A 58 -5.92 -2.58 11.32
N GLY A 59 -5.59 -1.34 11.74
CA GLY A 59 -4.30 -1.04 12.38
C GLY A 59 -3.11 -0.82 11.44
N HIS A 60 -3.32 -0.73 10.11
CA HIS A 60 -2.27 -0.53 9.12
C HIS A 60 -2.38 0.85 8.46
N LEU A 61 -1.42 1.75 8.69
CA LEU A 61 -1.30 3.03 7.98
C LEU A 61 0.02 3.12 7.22
N GLY A 62 1.11 2.75 7.85
CA GLY A 62 2.43 2.64 7.26
C GLY A 62 3.09 1.35 7.73
N LEU A 63 4.29 1.05 7.25
CA LEU A 63 4.98 -0.19 7.61
C LEU A 63 5.51 -0.20 9.04
N PHE A 64 5.92 0.96 9.55
CA PHE A 64 6.43 1.13 10.91
C PHE A 64 5.54 2.05 11.73
N ARG A 65 5.47 1.81 13.03
CA ARG A 65 4.89 2.73 14.02
C ARG A 65 5.82 2.85 15.23
N PHE A 66 5.86 3.99 15.88
CA PHE A 66 6.59 4.15 17.12
C PHE A 66 5.81 3.45 18.24
N ALA A 67 6.38 2.40 18.80
CA ALA A 67 5.76 1.57 19.84
C ALA A 67 6.87 0.84 20.62
N PRO A 68 7.65 1.54 21.46
CA PRO A 68 8.80 0.95 22.14
C PRO A 68 8.45 -0.23 23.04
N GLU A 69 7.22 -0.24 23.61
CA GLU A 69 6.75 -1.32 24.48
C GLU A 69 6.31 -2.59 23.70
N ALA A 70 5.98 -2.43 22.41
CA ALA A 70 5.48 -3.52 21.55
C ALA A 70 6.48 -3.96 20.49
N THR A 71 7.68 -3.38 20.46
CA THR A 71 8.68 -3.69 19.42
C THR A 71 9.15 -5.15 19.50
N PRO A 72 9.09 -5.91 18.41
CA PRO A 72 9.68 -7.24 18.35
C PRO A 72 11.22 -7.19 18.35
N PHE A 73 11.80 -6.04 18.05
CA PHE A 73 13.23 -5.84 17.83
C PHE A 73 14.00 -5.44 19.10
N SER A 74 13.39 -5.48 20.28
CA SER A 74 14.01 -5.05 21.54
C SER A 74 15.35 -5.76 21.83
N GLY A 75 15.46 -7.04 21.49
CA GLY A 75 16.70 -7.83 21.64
C GLY A 75 17.85 -7.34 20.76
N LEU A 76 17.57 -6.72 19.61
CA LEU A 76 18.60 -6.19 18.72
C LEU A 76 19.31 -4.96 19.29
N SER A 77 18.71 -4.27 20.26
CA SER A 77 19.32 -3.12 20.92
C SER A 77 20.65 -3.46 21.60
N ARG A 78 20.75 -4.69 22.15
CA ARG A 78 21.98 -5.19 22.79
C ARG A 78 23.12 -5.41 21.79
N LEU A 79 22.78 -5.55 20.50
CA LEU A 79 23.72 -5.76 19.39
C LEU A 79 23.92 -4.49 18.56
N ALA A 80 23.41 -3.33 18.99
CA ALA A 80 23.47 -2.09 18.24
C ALA A 80 24.90 -1.66 17.87
N TRP A 81 25.88 -2.02 18.69
CA TRP A 81 27.29 -1.77 18.42
C TRP A 81 27.84 -2.52 17.20
N LEU A 82 27.28 -3.68 16.85
CA LEU A 82 27.64 -4.44 15.63
C LEU A 82 27.22 -3.73 14.34
N PHE A 83 26.25 -2.81 14.43
CA PHE A 83 25.72 -2.11 13.26
C PHE A 83 26.52 -0.85 12.90
N LYS A 84 27.73 -0.71 13.41
CA LYS A 84 28.70 0.31 12.98
C LYS A 84 29.73 -0.33 12.04
N PRO A 85 30.18 0.36 10.95
CA PRO A 85 29.74 1.68 10.51
C PRO A 85 28.41 1.63 9.74
N GLU A 86 27.57 2.62 9.92
CA GLU A 86 26.22 2.71 9.30
C GLU A 86 26.28 2.66 7.77
N LYS A 87 27.33 3.23 7.15
CA LYS A 87 27.52 3.19 5.69
C LYS A 87 27.54 1.77 5.11
N PHE A 88 28.05 0.78 5.87
CA PHE A 88 28.06 -0.62 5.43
C PHE A 88 26.64 -1.19 5.48
N TRP A 89 25.95 -1.02 6.59
CA TRP A 89 24.63 -1.56 6.83
C TRP A 89 23.53 -0.90 5.97
N ASN A 90 23.78 0.32 5.49
CA ASN A 90 22.87 1.05 4.60
C ASN A 90 23.01 0.67 3.12
N ARG A 91 23.85 -0.30 2.74
CA ARG A 91 23.91 -0.83 1.38
C ARG A 91 22.65 -1.66 1.08
N GLY A 92 22.02 -1.44 -0.08
CA GLY A 92 20.75 -2.08 -0.43
C GLY A 92 20.78 -3.63 -0.33
N ARG A 93 21.86 -4.27 -0.84
CA ARG A 93 22.03 -5.73 -0.72
C ARG A 93 22.11 -6.20 0.74
N VAL A 94 22.85 -5.48 1.58
CA VAL A 94 22.98 -5.81 3.01
C VAL A 94 21.61 -5.68 3.70
N ARG A 95 20.88 -4.60 3.43
CA ARG A 95 19.52 -4.38 3.96
C ARG A 95 18.55 -5.48 3.52
N HIS A 96 18.60 -5.88 2.27
CA HIS A 96 17.76 -6.95 1.74
C HIS A 96 18.02 -8.29 2.48
N HIS A 97 19.28 -8.69 2.62
CA HIS A 97 19.60 -9.93 3.33
C HIS A 97 19.28 -9.84 4.83
N LEU A 98 19.50 -8.69 5.45
CA LEU A 98 19.14 -8.47 6.85
C LEU A 98 17.62 -8.54 7.03
N SER A 99 16.83 -7.95 6.12
CA SER A 99 15.37 -8.05 6.14
C SER A 99 14.91 -9.52 6.05
N LYS A 100 15.48 -10.30 5.12
CA LYS A 100 15.16 -11.74 5.02
C LYS A 100 15.51 -12.52 6.29
N LEU A 101 16.66 -12.23 6.89
CA LEU A 101 17.08 -12.87 8.13
C LEU A 101 16.11 -12.54 9.28
N LEU A 102 15.80 -11.26 9.47
CA LEU A 102 14.88 -10.83 10.53
C LEU A 102 13.46 -11.33 10.28
N LYS A 103 12.95 -11.31 9.03
CA LYS A 103 11.67 -11.90 8.65
C LYS A 103 11.59 -13.36 9.15
N LYS A 104 12.64 -14.16 8.87
CA LYS A 104 12.71 -15.56 9.30
C LYS A 104 12.82 -15.70 10.82
N LEU A 105 13.65 -14.88 11.47
CA LEU A 105 13.89 -14.93 12.91
C LEU A 105 12.64 -14.62 13.72
N TYR A 106 11.84 -13.64 13.27
CA TYR A 106 10.61 -13.22 13.95
C TYR A 106 9.36 -13.93 13.43
N GLY A 107 9.50 -14.84 12.46
CA GLY A 107 8.36 -15.61 11.92
C GLY A 107 7.36 -14.76 11.14
N PHE A 108 7.79 -13.64 10.56
CA PHE A 108 6.90 -12.80 9.76
C PHE A 108 6.62 -13.48 8.41
N THR A 109 5.36 -13.58 8.05
CA THR A 109 4.91 -14.15 6.76
C THR A 109 4.56 -13.06 5.75
N GLY A 110 4.12 -11.89 6.20
CA GLY A 110 3.76 -10.75 5.37
C GLY A 110 4.93 -10.06 4.68
N TYR A 111 4.66 -8.96 4.01
CA TYR A 111 5.69 -8.12 3.42
C TYR A 111 6.57 -7.51 4.50
N PHE A 112 7.86 -7.77 4.49
CA PHE A 112 8.81 -7.23 5.46
C PHE A 112 10.07 -6.72 4.80
N GLN A 113 10.31 -5.43 4.92
CA GLN A 113 11.50 -4.77 4.42
C GLN A 113 11.95 -3.67 5.38
N LEU A 114 13.24 -3.66 5.74
CA LEU A 114 13.80 -2.64 6.63
C LEU A 114 13.97 -1.28 5.95
N TYR A 115 13.95 -1.24 4.64
CA TYR A 115 14.23 -0.02 3.87
C TYR A 115 15.46 0.73 4.36
N ARG A 116 15.30 2.01 4.72
CA ARG A 116 16.38 2.86 5.28
C ARG A 116 16.19 3.13 6.76
N MET A 117 15.21 2.51 7.40
CA MET A 117 15.00 2.63 8.85
C MET A 117 16.33 2.49 9.59
N PRO A 118 16.82 3.49 10.33
CA PRO A 118 18.07 3.38 11.08
C PRO A 118 18.00 2.21 12.05
N LEU A 119 19.02 1.33 12.05
CA LEU A 119 18.99 0.10 12.86
C LEU A 119 18.90 0.38 14.36
N TRP A 120 19.42 1.54 14.81
CA TRP A 120 19.28 1.95 16.21
C TRP A 120 17.85 2.35 16.60
N LYS A 121 17.00 2.75 15.61
CA LYS A 121 15.58 3.06 15.83
C LYS A 121 14.74 1.80 16.00
N LEU A 122 15.17 0.63 15.55
CA LEU A 122 14.37 -0.61 15.58
C LEU A 122 13.83 -0.93 16.98
N LYS A 123 14.58 -0.64 18.03
CA LYS A 123 14.12 -0.83 19.43
C LYS A 123 12.92 0.06 19.84
N TYR A 124 12.57 1.03 19.03
CA TYR A 124 11.47 1.96 19.30
C TYR A 124 10.26 1.76 18.38
N VAL A 125 10.39 0.89 17.36
CA VAL A 125 9.34 0.76 16.36
C VAL A 125 8.78 -0.65 16.32
N ASP A 126 7.49 -0.75 16.08
CA ASP A 126 6.81 -1.98 15.70
C ASP A 126 6.62 -2.01 14.19
N TYR A 127 6.54 -3.23 13.63
CA TYR A 127 6.25 -3.45 12.21
C TYR A 127 4.79 -3.87 12.05
N CYS A 128 4.05 -3.21 11.15
CA CYS A 128 2.61 -3.41 11.06
C CYS A 128 2.23 -4.68 10.30
N GLU A 129 2.88 -4.96 9.15
CA GLU A 129 2.52 -6.08 8.25
C GLU A 129 3.32 -7.35 8.57
N LYS A 130 3.06 -7.93 9.76
CA LYS A 130 3.76 -9.14 10.23
C LYS A 130 3.25 -10.41 9.56
N GLN A 131 1.99 -10.44 9.16
CA GLN A 131 1.31 -11.59 8.55
C GLN A 131 0.98 -11.31 7.09
N ASP A 132 0.91 -12.38 6.31
CA ASP A 132 0.49 -12.32 4.91
C ASP A 132 -1.00 -11.99 4.84
N LEU A 133 -1.32 -10.84 4.26
CA LEU A 133 -2.67 -10.31 4.16
C LEU A 133 -3.59 -11.12 3.21
N PHE A 134 -3.01 -11.91 2.30
CA PHE A 134 -3.74 -12.63 1.25
C PHE A 134 -4.18 -14.03 1.66
N ILE A 135 -3.69 -14.55 2.78
CA ILE A 135 -4.04 -15.90 3.28
C ILE A 135 -5.09 -15.83 4.41
N ALA A 136 -5.63 -17.00 4.77
CA ALA A 136 -6.55 -17.12 5.89
C ALA A 136 -5.95 -16.54 7.18
N HIS A 137 -6.76 -15.76 7.91
CA HIS A 137 -6.39 -15.12 9.18
C HIS A 137 -5.16 -14.19 9.11
N GLY A 138 -4.83 -13.68 7.89
CA GLY A 138 -3.69 -12.80 7.66
C GLY A 138 -3.84 -11.38 8.24
N MET A 139 -5.01 -11.01 8.74
CA MET A 139 -5.30 -9.70 9.34
C MET A 139 -5.68 -9.80 10.83
N ASN A 140 -5.07 -10.73 11.57
CA ASN A 140 -5.33 -10.97 13.01
C ASN A 140 -6.83 -11.23 13.28
N ASP A 141 -7.48 -10.34 14.05
CA ASP A 141 -8.88 -10.49 14.46
C ASP A 141 -9.90 -10.01 13.40
N ILE A 142 -9.43 -9.51 12.25
CA ILE A 142 -10.30 -9.03 11.17
C ILE A 142 -10.34 -10.08 10.06
N ALA A 143 -11.56 -10.48 9.68
CA ALA A 143 -11.75 -11.36 8.54
C ALA A 143 -11.37 -10.64 7.23
N ASN A 144 -10.46 -11.23 6.47
CA ASN A 144 -10.06 -10.74 5.16
C ASN A 144 -10.89 -11.40 4.03
N LEU A 145 -10.54 -11.09 2.78
CA LEU A 145 -11.19 -11.66 1.59
C LEU A 145 -11.13 -13.20 1.58
N HIS A 146 -9.97 -13.79 1.95
CA HIS A 146 -9.80 -15.23 2.00
C HIS A 146 -10.77 -15.88 3.01
N ASP A 147 -10.87 -15.32 4.21
CA ASP A 147 -11.77 -15.82 5.27
C ASP A 147 -13.24 -15.73 4.84
N SER A 148 -13.61 -14.62 4.21
CA SER A 148 -14.96 -14.35 3.76
C SER A 148 -15.40 -15.25 2.61
N LEU A 149 -14.53 -15.46 1.61
CA LEU A 149 -14.78 -16.39 0.49
C LEU A 149 -14.87 -17.84 1.00
N SER A 150 -14.02 -18.24 1.94
CA SER A 150 -14.09 -19.57 2.57
C SER A 150 -15.40 -19.80 3.29
N LYS A 151 -15.95 -18.78 3.96
CA LYS A 151 -17.24 -18.85 4.65
C LYS A 151 -18.42 -18.98 3.67
N ILE A 152 -18.33 -18.33 2.52
CA ILE A 152 -19.33 -18.43 1.43
C ILE A 152 -19.26 -19.79 0.75
N LYS A 153 -18.13 -20.50 0.85
CA LYS A 153 -17.85 -21.81 0.23
C LYS A 153 -17.84 -21.76 -1.31
N VAL A 154 -17.43 -20.64 -1.90
CA VAL A 154 -17.17 -20.54 -3.33
C VAL A 154 -15.80 -21.15 -3.66
N ASP A 155 -15.66 -21.70 -4.86
CA ASP A 155 -14.35 -22.12 -5.37
C ASP A 155 -13.56 -20.92 -5.85
N PHE A 156 -12.54 -20.51 -5.07
CA PHE A 156 -11.79 -19.29 -5.34
C PHE A 156 -10.29 -19.52 -5.52
N HIS A 157 -9.65 -18.52 -6.10
CA HIS A 157 -8.21 -18.32 -6.15
C HIS A 157 -7.88 -16.90 -5.69
N ILE A 158 -6.90 -16.76 -4.83
CA ILE A 158 -6.29 -15.47 -4.45
C ILE A 158 -4.82 -15.55 -4.81
N ALA A 159 -4.32 -14.52 -5.49
CA ALA A 159 -2.94 -14.41 -5.92
C ALA A 159 -1.95 -14.51 -4.76
N ASP A 160 -0.77 -15.04 -5.05
CA ASP A 160 0.38 -15.02 -4.15
C ASP A 160 1.23 -13.76 -4.47
N TRP A 161 1.28 -12.82 -3.55
CA TRP A 161 2.05 -11.59 -3.72
C TRP A 161 3.57 -11.80 -3.83
N HIS A 162 4.09 -12.99 -3.53
CA HIS A 162 5.50 -13.33 -3.72
C HIS A 162 5.86 -13.61 -5.20
N LEU A 163 4.86 -13.91 -6.01
CA LEU A 163 5.02 -14.16 -7.45
C LEU A 163 5.10 -12.83 -8.21
N ASN A 164 5.77 -12.84 -9.35
CA ASN A 164 5.72 -11.71 -10.28
C ASN A 164 4.39 -11.67 -11.04
N ASP A 165 4.13 -10.56 -11.75
CA ASP A 165 2.87 -10.37 -12.48
C ASP A 165 2.56 -11.52 -13.43
N GLN A 166 3.55 -11.94 -14.25
CA GLN A 166 3.36 -13.02 -15.22
C GLN A 166 3.03 -14.36 -14.54
N GLU A 167 3.70 -14.66 -13.44
CA GLU A 167 3.44 -15.87 -12.65
C GLU A 167 2.03 -15.83 -12.05
N ASN A 168 1.54 -14.67 -11.58
CA ASN A 168 0.19 -14.50 -11.07
C ASN A 168 -0.87 -14.66 -12.19
N TYR A 169 -0.65 -14.14 -13.39
CA TYR A 169 -1.54 -14.40 -14.52
C TYR A 169 -1.60 -15.90 -14.87
N LEU A 170 -0.46 -16.58 -14.97
CA LEU A 170 -0.42 -18.03 -15.23
C LEU A 170 -1.09 -18.84 -14.10
N ALA A 171 -0.93 -18.44 -12.85
CA ALA A 171 -1.61 -19.07 -11.73
C ALA A 171 -3.14 -18.89 -11.81
N ALA A 172 -3.60 -17.72 -12.25
CA ALA A 172 -5.01 -17.45 -12.47
C ALA A 172 -5.59 -18.30 -13.64
N GLU A 173 -4.90 -18.40 -14.77
CA GLU A 173 -5.30 -19.28 -15.88
C GLU A 173 -5.43 -20.73 -15.43
N LYS A 174 -4.42 -21.24 -14.69
CA LYS A 174 -4.46 -22.58 -14.13
C LYS A 174 -5.58 -22.76 -13.10
N ALA A 175 -5.91 -21.73 -12.32
CA ALA A 175 -7.03 -21.77 -11.38
C ALA A 175 -8.36 -21.91 -12.12
N ILE A 176 -8.56 -21.22 -13.25
CA ILE A 176 -9.73 -21.39 -14.14
C ILE A 176 -9.83 -22.82 -14.65
N GLU A 177 -8.73 -23.40 -15.14
CA GLU A 177 -8.66 -24.78 -15.59
C GLU A 177 -9.04 -25.79 -14.50
N ASN A 178 -8.70 -25.48 -13.26
CA ASN A 178 -9.03 -26.27 -12.06
C ASN A 178 -10.44 -25.99 -11.51
N GLY A 179 -11.30 -25.24 -12.23
CA GLY A 179 -12.69 -25.03 -11.88
C GLY A 179 -12.95 -23.93 -10.85
N LYS A 180 -11.96 -23.06 -10.58
CA LYS A 180 -12.18 -21.88 -9.72
C LYS A 180 -13.12 -20.90 -10.42
N LYS A 181 -14.10 -20.37 -9.66
CA LYS A 181 -15.13 -19.47 -10.18
C LYS A 181 -14.91 -18.01 -9.80
N PHE A 182 -14.25 -17.77 -8.67
CA PHE A 182 -13.87 -16.44 -8.20
C PHE A 182 -12.34 -16.32 -8.19
N LEU A 183 -11.81 -15.29 -8.84
CA LEU A 183 -10.37 -15.04 -8.90
C LEU A 183 -10.08 -13.61 -8.40
N PHE A 184 -9.14 -13.50 -7.48
CA PHE A 184 -8.50 -12.24 -7.12
C PHE A 184 -7.03 -12.32 -7.55
N VAL A 185 -6.67 -11.55 -8.56
CA VAL A 185 -5.33 -11.52 -9.17
C VAL A 185 -4.64 -10.22 -8.76
N TYR A 186 -3.35 -10.27 -8.38
CA TYR A 186 -2.57 -9.11 -7.96
C TYR A 186 -1.35 -8.91 -8.85
N THR A 187 -1.10 -7.65 -9.23
CA THR A 187 0.06 -7.23 -10.01
C THR A 187 0.62 -5.92 -9.47
N ALA A 188 1.95 -5.82 -9.35
CA ALA A 188 2.64 -4.68 -8.72
C ALA A 188 3.69 -4.01 -9.62
N SER A 189 3.96 -4.54 -10.82
CA SER A 189 5.06 -4.03 -11.63
C SER A 189 4.81 -2.66 -12.25
N LEU A 190 3.53 -2.23 -12.33
CA LEU A 190 3.20 -0.87 -12.80
C LEU A 190 3.61 0.17 -11.75
N ASP A 191 3.32 -0.07 -10.46
CA ASP A 191 3.76 0.81 -9.38
C ASP A 191 5.28 0.99 -9.40
N GLY A 192 6.03 -0.11 -9.45
CA GLY A 192 7.49 -0.06 -9.54
C GLY A 192 8.01 0.73 -10.74
N LEU A 193 7.36 0.62 -11.90
CA LEU A 193 7.71 1.40 -13.08
C LEU A 193 7.41 2.88 -12.88
N LEU A 194 6.26 3.23 -12.32
CA LEU A 194 5.83 4.61 -12.14
C LEU A 194 6.71 5.38 -11.15
N HIS A 195 7.23 4.74 -10.12
CA HIS A 195 8.23 5.35 -9.23
C HIS A 195 9.47 5.87 -9.96
N ASP A 196 9.89 5.19 -11.04
CA ASP A 196 11.08 5.56 -11.83
C ASP A 196 10.73 6.32 -13.12
N LYS A 197 9.61 6.01 -13.76
CA LYS A 197 9.27 6.41 -15.14
C LYS A 197 7.95 7.19 -15.29
N ILE A 198 7.41 7.79 -14.23
CA ILE A 198 6.15 8.54 -14.30
C ILE A 198 6.19 9.67 -15.35
N ASN A 199 7.37 10.25 -15.59
CA ASN A 199 7.59 11.31 -16.57
C ASN A 199 7.96 10.79 -17.98
N ASP A 200 7.85 9.47 -18.22
CA ASP A 200 8.14 8.82 -19.51
C ASP A 200 6.86 8.19 -20.09
N PRO A 201 6.04 8.94 -20.86
CA PRO A 201 4.78 8.42 -21.40
C PRO A 201 4.96 7.21 -22.30
N ALA A 202 6.13 7.08 -22.98
CA ALA A 202 6.39 5.94 -23.85
C ALA A 202 6.61 4.65 -23.03
N ALA A 203 7.34 4.73 -21.93
CA ALA A 203 7.52 3.60 -21.00
C ALA A 203 6.20 3.18 -20.36
N ILE A 204 5.38 4.15 -19.93
CA ILE A 204 4.04 3.87 -19.37
C ILE A 204 3.17 3.18 -20.42
N LYS A 205 3.09 3.72 -21.64
CA LYS A 205 2.31 3.14 -22.74
C LYS A 205 2.75 1.70 -23.06
N THR A 206 4.06 1.45 -23.08
CA THR A 206 4.61 0.11 -23.30
C THR A 206 4.13 -0.85 -22.21
N LYS A 207 4.23 -0.42 -20.94
CA LYS A 207 3.78 -1.25 -19.80
C LYS A 207 2.28 -1.50 -19.81
N LEU A 208 1.48 -0.49 -20.13
CA LEU A 208 0.02 -0.65 -20.25
C LEU A 208 -0.35 -1.61 -21.39
N ASN A 209 0.38 -1.61 -22.51
CA ASN A 209 0.17 -2.58 -23.59
C ASN A 209 0.52 -4.01 -23.17
N GLU A 210 1.59 -4.22 -22.39
CA GLU A 210 1.90 -5.54 -21.81
C GLU A 210 0.76 -6.03 -20.91
N ILE A 211 0.27 -5.18 -20.02
CA ILE A 211 -0.85 -5.48 -19.12
C ILE A 211 -2.11 -5.77 -19.92
N LYS A 212 -2.41 -4.96 -20.95
CA LYS A 212 -3.54 -5.19 -21.86
C LYS A 212 -3.53 -6.60 -22.45
N LEU A 213 -2.40 -7.03 -23.01
CA LEU A 213 -2.27 -8.36 -23.60
C LEU A 213 -2.52 -9.49 -22.60
N GLN A 214 -2.06 -9.32 -21.35
CA GLN A 214 -2.31 -10.27 -20.27
C GLN A 214 -3.80 -10.33 -19.90
N ILE A 215 -4.46 -9.16 -19.78
CA ILE A 215 -5.91 -9.08 -19.52
C ILE A 215 -6.71 -9.77 -20.64
N GLU A 216 -6.41 -9.48 -21.90
CA GLU A 216 -7.07 -10.08 -23.05
C GLU A 216 -6.89 -11.60 -23.09
N SER A 217 -5.68 -12.09 -22.73
CA SER A 217 -5.41 -13.54 -22.63
C SER A 217 -6.24 -14.20 -21.52
N LEU A 218 -6.22 -13.61 -20.30
CA LEU A 218 -6.97 -14.14 -19.16
C LEU A 218 -8.48 -14.10 -19.40
N PHE A 219 -8.99 -13.01 -20.01
CA PHE A 219 -10.41 -12.87 -20.36
C PHE A 219 -10.85 -13.95 -21.37
N ARG A 220 -10.06 -14.15 -22.44
CA ARG A 220 -10.31 -15.20 -23.44
C ARG A 220 -10.27 -16.59 -22.79
N LYS A 221 -9.27 -16.83 -21.93
CA LYS A 221 -9.14 -18.10 -21.22
C LYS A 221 -10.36 -18.39 -20.36
N ALA A 222 -10.86 -17.40 -19.63
CA ALA A 222 -12.07 -17.55 -18.82
C ALA A 222 -13.31 -17.87 -19.69
N GLY A 223 -13.42 -17.27 -20.89
CA GLY A 223 -14.50 -17.53 -21.85
C GLY A 223 -14.52 -18.96 -22.42
N GLU A 224 -13.38 -19.70 -22.37
CA GLU A 224 -13.33 -21.10 -22.72
C GLU A 224 -14.02 -22.01 -21.67
N TYR A 225 -14.16 -21.52 -20.43
CA TYR A 225 -14.64 -22.29 -19.28
C TYR A 225 -15.97 -21.82 -18.71
N ALA A 226 -16.46 -20.63 -19.10
CA ALA A 226 -17.72 -20.07 -18.61
C ALA A 226 -18.55 -19.44 -19.73
N GLU A 227 -19.88 -19.43 -19.55
CA GLU A 227 -20.82 -18.74 -20.46
C GLU A 227 -20.70 -17.21 -20.31
N ASN A 228 -20.48 -16.75 -19.07
CA ASN A 228 -20.33 -15.34 -18.73
C ASN A 228 -19.01 -15.13 -17.98
N VAL A 229 -18.27 -14.08 -18.36
CA VAL A 229 -17.07 -13.64 -17.67
C VAL A 229 -17.31 -12.21 -17.17
N HIS A 230 -17.38 -12.03 -15.87
CA HIS A 230 -17.34 -10.71 -15.26
C HIS A 230 -15.88 -10.37 -14.92
N PHE A 231 -15.38 -9.34 -15.55
CA PHE A 231 -14.00 -8.91 -15.39
C PHE A 231 -13.96 -7.49 -14.84
N THR A 232 -13.33 -7.35 -13.68
CA THR A 232 -13.16 -6.07 -12.98
C THR A 232 -11.68 -5.82 -12.75
N VAL A 233 -11.18 -4.67 -13.21
CA VAL A 233 -9.87 -4.15 -12.85
C VAL A 233 -10.06 -3.13 -11.76
N ILE A 234 -9.30 -3.25 -10.67
CA ILE A 234 -9.28 -2.31 -9.55
C ILE A 234 -7.85 -1.86 -9.27
N SER A 235 -7.68 -0.67 -8.72
CA SER A 235 -6.40 -0.20 -8.18
C SER A 235 -6.60 0.38 -6.79
N ASP A 236 -5.52 0.60 -6.08
CA ASP A 236 -5.50 1.17 -4.73
C ASP A 236 -5.30 2.68 -4.72
N HIS A 237 -4.47 3.20 -5.62
CA HIS A 237 -4.12 4.63 -5.76
C HIS A 237 -3.58 4.93 -7.16
N GLY A 238 -3.24 6.18 -7.38
CA GLY A 238 -2.49 6.63 -8.54
C GLY A 238 -1.04 6.97 -8.17
N MET A 239 -0.36 7.76 -9.02
CA MET A 239 1.03 8.13 -8.86
C MET A 239 1.21 9.62 -9.16
N THR A 240 1.81 10.37 -8.25
CA THR A 240 2.08 11.80 -8.36
C THR A 240 3.52 12.02 -8.83
N PRO A 241 3.76 12.77 -9.92
CA PRO A 241 5.10 13.20 -10.30
C PRO A 241 5.75 14.04 -9.21
N LEU A 242 7.02 13.78 -8.90
CA LEU A 242 7.76 14.51 -7.89
C LEU A 242 8.50 15.71 -8.51
N THR A 243 8.49 16.82 -7.80
CA THR A 243 9.11 18.10 -8.21
C THR A 243 10.18 18.58 -7.24
N GLY A 244 10.22 18.04 -6.01
CA GLY A 244 11.17 18.46 -4.99
C GLY A 244 11.30 17.49 -3.82
N THR A 245 12.28 17.80 -2.95
CA THR A 245 12.53 17.04 -1.72
C THR A 245 12.76 17.97 -0.54
N VAL A 246 12.49 17.47 0.66
CA VAL A 246 12.75 18.16 1.93
C VAL A 246 13.45 17.21 2.92
N ASP A 247 14.31 17.76 3.76
CA ASP A 247 15.02 17.03 4.80
C ASP A 247 14.51 17.39 6.20
N ILE A 248 13.37 16.81 6.55
CA ILE A 248 12.76 16.98 7.87
C ILE A 248 13.59 16.30 8.96
N MET A 249 14.17 15.14 8.65
CA MET A 249 14.95 14.37 9.65
C MET A 249 16.14 15.14 10.17
N SER A 250 16.99 15.65 9.27
CA SER A 250 18.19 16.42 9.66
C SER A 250 17.83 17.70 10.38
N LYS A 251 16.71 18.35 10.02
CA LYS A 251 16.25 19.55 10.70
C LYS A 251 15.87 19.28 12.16
N LEU A 252 15.16 18.18 12.41
CA LEU A 252 14.82 17.79 13.78
C LEU A 252 16.02 17.29 14.57
N GLU A 253 16.96 16.59 13.93
CA GLU A 253 18.22 16.16 14.57
C GLU A 253 19.10 17.36 15.00
N GLN A 254 19.04 18.48 14.28
CA GLN A 254 19.74 19.73 14.65
C GLN A 254 19.01 20.52 15.74
N SER A 255 17.79 20.17 16.08
CA SER A 255 17.06 20.78 17.18
C SER A 255 17.55 20.26 18.54
N ASN A 256 17.12 20.92 19.63
CA ASN A 256 17.40 20.45 20.99
C ASN A 256 16.47 19.31 21.46
N LEU A 257 15.86 18.55 20.50
CA LEU A 257 14.99 17.42 20.78
C LEU A 257 15.74 16.11 20.62
N VAL A 258 15.51 15.15 21.50
CA VAL A 258 16.17 13.86 21.52
C VAL A 258 15.15 12.76 21.16
N PHE A 259 15.38 12.05 20.06
CA PHE A 259 14.54 10.92 19.66
C PHE A 259 14.52 9.82 20.73
N GLY A 260 13.32 9.32 21.04
CA GLY A 260 13.10 8.30 22.08
C GLY A 260 13.09 8.81 23.50
N LYS A 261 13.29 10.15 23.70
CA LYS A 261 13.20 10.83 24.99
C LYS A 261 12.18 11.97 24.97
N ASP A 262 12.27 12.82 23.95
CA ASP A 262 11.36 13.97 23.80
C ASP A 262 10.26 13.63 22.79
N TYR A 263 10.59 12.87 21.75
CA TYR A 263 9.65 12.44 20.70
C TYR A 263 10.02 11.10 20.10
N GLY A 264 9.03 10.44 19.47
CA GLY A 264 9.19 9.41 18.47
C GLY A 264 8.75 9.91 17.10
N ALA A 265 9.26 9.32 16.02
CA ALA A 265 8.79 9.65 14.68
C ALA A 265 8.98 8.47 13.72
N CYS A 266 8.06 8.38 12.74
CA CYS A 266 8.24 7.60 11.53
C CYS A 266 8.20 8.56 10.34
N TYR A 267 9.26 8.56 9.53
CA TYR A 267 9.38 9.39 8.34
C TYR A 267 9.10 8.52 7.11
N ASP A 268 7.85 8.55 6.69
CA ASP A 268 7.45 7.92 5.44
C ASP A 268 7.88 8.81 4.24
N SER A 269 7.53 8.45 3.00
CA SER A 269 8.00 9.23 1.84
C SER A 269 7.30 10.58 1.68
N THR A 270 6.02 10.69 2.08
CA THR A 270 5.16 11.88 1.86
C THR A 270 4.57 12.44 3.13
N MET A 271 4.74 11.74 4.26
CA MET A 271 4.29 12.21 5.57
C MET A 271 5.30 11.87 6.66
N ALA A 272 5.28 12.67 7.71
CA ALA A 272 6.00 12.40 8.96
C ALA A 272 5.00 12.27 10.11
N ARG A 273 5.08 11.18 10.86
CA ARG A 273 4.19 10.87 11.97
C ARG A 273 4.94 11.02 13.28
N PHE A 274 4.46 11.90 14.17
CA PHE A 274 5.10 12.26 15.41
C PHE A 274 4.35 11.73 16.62
N TYR A 275 5.12 11.30 17.62
CA TYR A 275 4.66 10.84 18.92
C TYR A 275 5.34 11.73 19.97
N TYR A 276 4.55 12.54 20.68
CA TYR A 276 5.06 13.49 21.67
C TYR A 276 5.26 12.80 23.01
N LEU A 277 6.51 12.73 23.48
CA LEU A 277 6.84 12.13 24.77
C LEU A 277 6.91 13.17 25.90
N ASN A 278 6.88 14.45 25.55
CA ASN A 278 6.77 15.56 26.49
C ASN A 278 6.27 16.85 25.82
N GLU A 279 5.91 17.84 26.64
CA GLU A 279 5.38 19.13 26.20
C GLU A 279 6.37 19.93 25.33
N LYS A 280 7.69 19.77 25.57
CA LYS A 280 8.72 20.45 24.77
C LYS A 280 8.65 20.03 23.29
N ALA A 281 8.51 18.74 23.02
CA ALA A 281 8.38 18.24 21.66
C ALA A 281 7.06 18.68 21.03
N GLN A 282 5.96 18.64 21.78
CA GLN A 282 4.65 19.08 21.35
C GLN A 282 4.64 20.57 20.92
N ALA A 283 5.41 21.42 21.62
CA ALA A 283 5.52 22.83 21.30
C ALA A 283 6.48 23.11 20.12
N LEU A 284 7.63 22.44 20.08
CA LEU A 284 8.70 22.77 19.12
C LEU A 284 8.54 22.13 17.75
N ILE A 285 8.05 20.89 17.66
CA ILE A 285 7.92 20.20 16.37
C ILE A 285 7.02 20.96 15.39
N PRO A 286 5.82 21.43 15.78
CA PRO A 286 5.00 22.25 14.89
C PRO A 286 5.68 23.53 14.41
N GLU A 287 6.44 24.22 15.29
CA GLU A 287 7.16 25.43 14.92
C GLU A 287 8.27 25.16 13.90
N ILE A 288 9.04 24.07 14.10
CA ILE A 288 10.10 23.66 13.17
C ILE A 288 9.53 23.33 11.80
N LEU A 289 8.36 22.69 11.75
CA LEU A 289 7.79 22.21 10.51
C LEU A 289 7.06 23.28 9.68
N LYS A 290 6.81 24.46 10.24
CA LYS A 290 6.22 25.60 9.50
C LYS A 290 7.02 26.04 8.27
N GLU A 291 8.32 25.75 8.23
CA GLU A 291 9.18 26.10 7.10
C GLU A 291 9.09 25.13 5.91
N PHE A 292 8.43 23.97 6.09
CA PHE A 292 8.31 22.96 5.05
C PHE A 292 6.96 23.04 4.33
N PRO A 293 6.93 22.71 3.01
CA PRO A 293 5.68 22.68 2.25
C PRO A 293 4.84 21.48 2.72
N GLY A 294 3.73 21.78 3.39
CA GLY A 294 2.83 20.79 3.96
C GLY A 294 2.04 21.34 5.13
N HIS A 295 1.28 20.48 5.75
CA HIS A 295 0.44 20.85 6.90
C HIS A 295 0.25 19.66 7.84
N PHE A 296 -0.09 19.95 9.09
CA PHE A 296 -0.56 18.93 10.01
C PHE A 296 -2.01 18.59 9.71
N LEU A 297 -2.32 17.30 9.65
CA LEU A 297 -3.70 16.84 9.56
C LEU A 297 -4.46 17.28 10.82
N SER A 298 -5.66 17.81 10.61
CA SER A 298 -6.61 18.03 11.69
C SER A 298 -7.25 16.72 12.14
N MET A 299 -7.88 16.72 13.32
CA MET A 299 -8.66 15.56 13.77
C MET A 299 -9.79 15.22 12.78
N ASP A 300 -10.40 16.24 12.17
CA ASP A 300 -11.45 16.03 11.15
C ASP A 300 -10.88 15.37 9.89
N ASP A 301 -9.65 15.72 9.47
CA ASP A 301 -8.95 15.04 8.37
C ASP A 301 -8.65 13.58 8.73
N GLU A 302 -8.14 13.33 9.93
CA GLU A 302 -7.87 11.96 10.39
C GLU A 302 -9.14 11.10 10.42
N ILE A 303 -10.27 11.65 10.87
CA ILE A 303 -11.58 10.98 10.86
C ILE A 303 -12.04 10.74 9.43
N LYS A 304 -12.00 11.76 8.57
CA LYS A 304 -12.38 11.69 7.17
C LYS A 304 -11.58 10.63 6.40
N TYR A 305 -10.30 10.53 6.68
CA TYR A 305 -9.39 9.55 6.04
C TYR A 305 -9.43 8.17 6.69
N GLY A 306 -10.25 7.97 7.72
CA GLY A 306 -10.41 6.68 8.40
C GLY A 306 -9.15 6.23 9.17
N ILE A 307 -8.34 7.20 9.65
CA ILE A 307 -7.08 6.93 10.36
C ILE A 307 -7.10 7.38 11.83
N TYR A 308 -8.14 8.09 12.26
CA TYR A 308 -8.22 8.56 13.65
C TYR A 308 -8.35 7.39 14.63
N ARG A 309 -7.48 7.35 15.61
CA ARG A 309 -7.50 6.37 16.70
C ARG A 309 -7.32 7.07 18.06
N ASN A 310 -8.14 6.70 19.03
CA ASN A 310 -8.05 7.26 20.40
C ASN A 310 -6.72 6.94 21.09
N ASP A 311 -6.11 5.78 20.75
CA ASP A 311 -4.82 5.34 21.29
C ASP A 311 -3.62 6.01 20.60
N ARG A 312 -3.88 6.87 19.62
CA ARG A 312 -2.85 7.59 18.83
C ARG A 312 -1.77 6.68 18.25
N ALA A 313 -2.12 5.42 17.93
CA ALA A 313 -1.17 4.43 17.42
C ALA A 313 -0.48 4.85 16.11
N PHE A 314 -1.08 5.76 15.35
CA PHE A 314 -0.49 6.30 14.11
C PHE A 314 0.31 7.60 14.31
N GLY A 315 0.32 8.15 15.52
CA GLY A 315 0.98 9.38 15.91
C GLY A 315 0.03 10.35 16.61
N ASP A 316 0.59 11.20 17.46
CA ASP A 316 -0.14 12.33 18.04
C ASP A 316 -0.40 13.42 17.01
N ALA A 317 0.50 13.53 16.02
CA ALA A 317 0.40 14.46 14.90
C ALA A 317 0.99 13.85 13.62
N ILE A 318 0.32 14.09 12.50
CA ILE A 318 0.74 13.67 11.16
C ILE A 318 0.96 14.91 10.32
N PHE A 319 2.20 15.13 9.87
CA PHE A 319 2.55 16.19 8.94
C PHE A 319 2.56 15.64 7.53
N LEU A 320 1.63 16.06 6.69
CA LEU A 320 1.48 15.65 5.30
C LEU A 320 2.13 16.71 4.41
N LEU A 321 3.01 16.27 3.50
CA LEU A 321 3.62 17.15 2.51
C LEU A 321 2.64 17.52 1.39
N ASP A 322 2.86 18.68 0.80
CA ASP A 322 2.20 19.09 -0.43
C ASP A 322 2.55 18.11 -1.57
N ALA A 323 1.59 17.89 -2.47
CA ALA A 323 1.77 16.96 -3.58
C ALA A 323 2.98 17.32 -4.45
N GLY A 324 3.78 16.31 -4.77
CA GLY A 324 5.02 16.48 -5.55
C GLY A 324 6.28 16.67 -4.70
N ILE A 325 6.18 16.75 -3.37
CA ILE A 325 7.34 16.89 -2.48
C ILE A 325 7.58 15.59 -1.71
N GLN A 326 8.83 15.15 -1.65
CA GLN A 326 9.23 13.92 -0.97
C GLN A 326 10.16 14.21 0.22
N ILE A 327 10.00 13.48 1.32
CA ILE A 327 10.97 13.49 2.44
C ILE A 327 12.20 12.68 2.05
N ILE A 328 13.35 13.32 1.94
CA ILE A 328 14.65 12.69 1.67
C ILE A 328 15.74 13.36 2.51
N PRO A 329 16.44 12.60 3.37
CA PRO A 329 16.27 11.17 3.66
C PRO A 329 14.98 10.86 4.44
N SER A 330 14.49 9.63 4.33
CA SER A 330 13.37 9.10 5.11
C SER A 330 13.69 7.68 5.63
N ASP A 331 12.83 7.14 6.48
CA ASP A 331 12.94 5.74 6.91
C ASP A 331 12.72 4.76 5.72
N MET A 332 12.10 5.24 4.63
CA MET A 332 11.80 4.46 3.42
C MET A 332 12.88 4.61 2.35
N GLY A 333 13.51 5.78 2.20
CA GLY A 333 14.44 6.03 1.11
C GLY A 333 15.51 7.07 1.43
N GLY A 334 16.62 7.00 0.69
CA GLY A 334 17.72 7.97 0.79
C GLY A 334 18.08 8.62 -0.54
N LYS A 335 17.24 8.41 -1.57
CA LYS A 335 17.40 9.03 -2.89
C LYS A 335 16.02 9.48 -3.41
N PRO A 336 15.94 10.60 -4.10
CA PRO A 336 14.70 11.03 -4.75
C PRO A 336 14.20 9.98 -5.74
N LEU A 337 12.88 9.87 -5.85
CA LEU A 337 12.18 9.14 -6.89
C LEU A 337 11.65 10.14 -7.94
N ASN A 338 11.10 9.63 -9.05
CA ASN A 338 10.42 10.46 -10.05
C ASN A 338 8.91 10.54 -9.79
N GLY A 339 8.34 9.51 -9.17
CA GLY A 339 6.94 9.46 -8.77
C GLY A 339 6.78 8.91 -7.36
N MET A 340 5.75 9.40 -6.65
CA MET A 340 5.37 8.90 -5.33
C MET A 340 3.87 9.03 -5.12
N HIS A 341 3.31 8.18 -4.28
CA HIS A 341 1.93 8.19 -3.81
C HIS A 341 1.88 8.41 -2.29
N GLY A 342 0.68 8.46 -1.70
CA GLY A 342 0.50 8.70 -0.26
C GLY A 342 0.35 10.19 0.09
N PHE A 343 -0.01 11.02 -0.87
CA PHE A 343 -0.45 12.40 -0.68
C PHE A 343 -1.94 12.45 -0.29
N ALA A 344 -2.48 13.67 -0.16
CA ALA A 344 -3.91 13.85 0.12
C ALA A 344 -4.78 13.08 -0.88
N PRO A 345 -5.83 12.36 -0.45
CA PRO A 345 -6.71 11.60 -1.33
C PRO A 345 -7.40 12.45 -2.41
N GLU A 346 -7.61 13.74 -2.12
CA GLU A 346 -8.23 14.71 -3.03
C GLU A 346 -7.31 15.19 -4.16
N ASN A 347 -6.01 14.88 -4.10
CA ASN A 347 -5.10 15.23 -5.19
C ASN A 347 -5.49 14.47 -6.46
N GLU A 348 -5.45 15.15 -7.61
CA GLU A 348 -5.86 14.57 -8.90
C GLU A 348 -5.11 13.29 -9.29
N HIS A 349 -3.85 13.17 -8.84
CA HIS A 349 -3.00 12.01 -9.09
C HIS A 349 -3.19 10.87 -8.07
N SER A 350 -3.93 11.11 -6.98
CA SER A 350 -4.11 10.14 -5.90
C SER A 350 -5.22 9.12 -6.20
N TYR A 351 -6.22 9.51 -6.99
CA TYR A 351 -7.40 8.67 -7.21
C TYR A 351 -7.06 7.30 -7.80
N ALA A 352 -7.69 6.28 -7.21
CA ALA A 352 -7.75 4.93 -7.73
C ALA A 352 -8.72 4.83 -8.93
N SER A 353 -8.73 3.69 -9.58
CA SER A 353 -9.63 3.39 -10.69
C SER A 353 -10.36 2.06 -10.52
N LEU A 354 -11.56 1.98 -11.08
CA LEU A 354 -12.29 0.75 -11.30
C LEU A 354 -12.73 0.71 -12.76
N LEU A 355 -12.45 -0.41 -13.45
CA LEU A 355 -12.91 -0.66 -14.81
C LEU A 355 -13.56 -2.04 -14.86
N ALA A 356 -14.72 -2.17 -15.55
CA ALA A 356 -15.42 -3.44 -15.67
C ALA A 356 -16.08 -3.63 -17.03
N ASN A 357 -16.35 -4.87 -17.39
CA ASN A 357 -17.13 -5.20 -18.59
C ASN A 357 -18.64 -5.28 -18.32
N TYR A 358 -19.07 -4.96 -17.11
CA TYR A 358 -20.47 -4.94 -16.66
C TYR A 358 -20.76 -3.69 -15.82
N ALA A 359 -22.02 -3.33 -15.65
CA ALA A 359 -22.42 -2.18 -14.84
C ALA A 359 -22.12 -2.40 -13.36
N VAL A 360 -21.30 -1.53 -12.79
CA VAL A 360 -20.90 -1.55 -11.38
C VAL A 360 -21.85 -0.62 -10.57
N PRO A 361 -22.28 -1.01 -9.36
CA PRO A 361 -23.15 -0.18 -8.52
C PRO A 361 -22.58 1.22 -8.27
N GLU A 362 -23.47 2.22 -8.27
CA GLU A 362 -23.08 3.63 -8.01
C GLU A 362 -22.56 3.85 -6.58
N SER A 363 -22.88 2.94 -5.66
CA SER A 363 -22.39 2.97 -4.28
C SER A 363 -20.89 2.73 -4.14
N VAL A 364 -20.24 2.11 -5.15
CA VAL A 364 -18.77 1.89 -5.15
C VAL A 364 -18.10 3.21 -5.47
N LYS A 365 -17.51 3.88 -4.45
CA LYS A 365 -16.88 5.20 -4.54
C LYS A 365 -15.51 5.25 -3.91
N HIS A 366 -15.19 4.36 -2.97
CA HIS A 366 -13.95 4.28 -2.25
C HIS A 366 -13.34 2.88 -2.37
N VAL A 367 -12.03 2.73 -2.27
CA VAL A 367 -11.37 1.41 -2.39
C VAL A 367 -11.84 0.39 -1.34
N ALA A 368 -12.36 0.83 -0.20
CA ALA A 368 -13.00 -0.04 0.79
C ALA A 368 -14.26 -0.73 0.26
N ASP A 369 -14.98 -0.09 -0.67
CA ASP A 369 -16.22 -0.64 -1.24
C ASP A 369 -15.96 -1.85 -2.14
N TYR A 370 -14.72 -2.02 -2.60
CA TYR A 370 -14.33 -3.19 -3.40
C TYR A 370 -14.55 -4.51 -2.65
N PHE A 371 -14.34 -4.51 -1.33
CA PHE A 371 -14.57 -5.70 -0.53
C PHE A 371 -16.02 -6.19 -0.65
N ASN A 372 -16.98 -5.29 -0.43
CA ASN A 372 -18.40 -5.64 -0.55
C ASN A 372 -18.75 -6.04 -1.98
N LEU A 373 -18.25 -5.34 -3.00
CA LEU A 373 -18.46 -5.70 -4.40
C LEU A 373 -17.97 -7.13 -4.68
N MET A 374 -16.78 -7.50 -4.20
CA MET A 374 -16.21 -8.85 -4.35
C MET A 374 -17.06 -9.91 -3.64
N ILE A 375 -17.48 -9.65 -2.42
CA ILE A 375 -18.31 -10.60 -1.64
C ILE A 375 -19.69 -10.79 -2.27
N GLU A 376 -20.36 -9.70 -2.69
CA GLU A 376 -21.66 -9.77 -3.37
C GLU A 376 -21.56 -10.52 -4.71
N SER A 377 -20.47 -10.33 -5.46
CA SER A 377 -20.22 -11.08 -6.68
C SER A 377 -19.99 -12.56 -6.41
N ALA A 378 -19.20 -12.89 -5.41
CA ALA A 378 -18.93 -14.28 -5.02
C ALA A 378 -20.21 -15.03 -4.54
N GLN A 379 -21.14 -14.33 -3.89
CA GLN A 379 -22.40 -14.90 -3.42
C GLN A 379 -23.37 -15.32 -4.56
N LYS A 380 -23.15 -14.81 -5.77
CA LYS A 380 -23.96 -15.12 -6.96
C LYS A 380 -23.47 -16.32 -7.73
N LEU A 381 -22.29 -16.87 -7.39
CA LEU A 381 -21.65 -18.03 -8.03
C LEU A 381 -22.15 -19.37 -7.45
#